data_8aafae0434c6f52b2576f2a4b7f5fd6a
#
_entry.id   8aafae0434c6f52b2576f2a4b7f5fd6a
#
_cell.length_a   1.000
_cell.length_b   1.000
_cell.length_c   1.000
_cell.angle_alpha   90.00
_cell.angle_beta   90.00
_cell.angle_gamma   90.00
#
_symmetry.space_group_name_H-M   'P 1'
#
loop_
_entity.id
_entity.type
_entity.pdbx_description
1 polymer ?
#
loop_
_entity_poly.entity_id
_entity_poly.type
_entity_poly.pdbx_seq_one_letter_code
_entity_poly.pdbx_strand_id
1 'polypeptide(L)'
;MARRPQIVAFGGGGFSMEPGNRLLDDYVLGLTAVARPRVCFLPTASGDADHYIVRFYRAFPSSVCEPSHVSLFRRDKGSGIDCDVAAHLLAQDLTYVGGGSVVSLLGVWRAHGLDDVLRRAWQRGTVLCGLSAGSLCWFQEAITAFHGSATRIEGLGLLPWSNCVHYDGEPGRRAEYLAGVEDGMTPGYGADDGAALHFVGSELDRVVSSRPGALAYRVEAVDGVARETPIQAVCLRDERDLVAA
;
A
#
# COMPACT_ATOMS: atom_id res chain seq x y z
N MET A 1 -3.36 8.66 24.22
CA MET A 1 -2.57 9.48 23.28
C MET A 1 -3.09 9.22 21.86
N ALA A 2 -3.19 10.24 20.99
CA ALA A 2 -3.53 10.02 19.60
C ALA A 2 -2.45 9.14 18.94
N ARG A 3 -2.86 8.15 18.12
CA ARG A 3 -1.92 7.32 17.36
C ARG A 3 -1.18 8.19 16.36
N ARG A 4 0.12 7.95 16.20
CA ARG A 4 0.89 8.61 15.14
C ARG A 4 0.37 8.10 13.78
N PRO A 5 0.23 8.97 12.76
CA PRO A 5 -0.12 8.56 11.41
C PRO A 5 0.87 7.53 10.87
N GLN A 6 0.38 6.45 10.25
CA GLN A 6 1.22 5.39 9.71
C GLN A 6 0.78 5.00 8.30
N ILE A 7 1.75 4.74 7.43
CA ILE A 7 1.54 4.17 6.09
C ILE A 7 2.47 2.98 5.91
N VAL A 8 1.93 1.85 5.40
CA VAL A 8 2.75 0.70 5.01
C VAL A 8 2.55 0.45 3.52
N ALA A 9 3.58 0.73 2.74
CA ALA A 9 3.58 0.67 1.28
C ALA A 9 4.29 -0.61 0.82
N PHE A 10 3.54 -1.59 0.28
CA PHE A 10 4.10 -2.87 -0.16
C PHE A 10 4.64 -2.76 -1.58
N GLY A 11 5.84 -3.25 -1.82
CA GLY A 11 6.40 -3.44 -3.16
C GLY A 11 5.58 -4.43 -3.98
N GLY A 12 5.12 -5.47 -3.33
CA GLY A 12 4.23 -6.54 -3.75
C GLY A 12 4.01 -7.49 -2.58
N GLY A 13 3.22 -8.55 -2.73
CA GLY A 13 2.94 -9.52 -1.67
C GLY A 13 1.56 -9.32 -1.02
N GLY A 14 1.44 -9.71 0.26
CA GLY A 14 0.18 -9.72 1.00
C GLY A 14 -0.85 -10.68 0.39
N PHE A 15 -2.08 -10.67 0.90
CA PHE A 15 -3.13 -11.63 0.54
C PHE A 15 -3.40 -11.74 -0.98
N SER A 16 -3.09 -10.70 -1.71
CA SER A 16 -3.34 -10.62 -3.14
C SER A 16 -2.34 -11.42 -3.99
N MET A 17 -1.07 -11.38 -3.64
CA MET A 17 0.01 -12.03 -4.39
C MET A 17 0.55 -13.28 -3.69
N GLU A 18 0.49 -13.33 -2.37
CA GLU A 18 1.00 -14.41 -1.54
C GLU A 18 -0.12 -15.01 -0.65
N PRO A 19 -1.15 -15.69 -1.22
CA PRO A 19 -2.36 -16.07 -0.47
C PRO A 19 -2.10 -17.06 0.68
N GLY A 20 -0.94 -17.72 0.71
CA GLY A 20 -0.50 -18.59 1.81
C GLY A 20 0.41 -17.91 2.83
N ASN A 21 0.84 -16.69 2.57
CA ASN A 21 1.77 -15.95 3.41
C ASN A 21 1.10 -14.69 3.99
N ARG A 22 0.74 -14.76 5.27
CA ARG A 22 0.01 -13.69 5.95
C ARG A 22 0.91 -12.65 6.62
N LEU A 23 2.23 -12.80 6.56
CA LEU A 23 3.16 -12.02 7.38
C LEU A 23 2.99 -10.50 7.24
N LEU A 24 2.85 -9.98 6.00
CA LEU A 24 2.60 -8.56 5.79
C LEU A 24 1.20 -8.14 6.25
N ASP A 25 0.19 -8.98 6.02
CA ASP A 25 -1.19 -8.71 6.43
C ASP A 25 -1.32 -8.70 7.96
N ASP A 26 -0.72 -9.66 8.65
CA ASP A 26 -0.70 -9.74 10.11
C ASP A 26 0.13 -8.58 10.71
N TYR A 27 1.22 -8.17 10.05
CA TYR A 27 2.00 -7.01 10.44
C TYR A 27 1.15 -5.73 10.48
N VAL A 28 0.41 -5.43 9.41
CA VAL A 28 -0.42 -4.21 9.37
C VAL A 28 -1.61 -4.27 10.34
N LEU A 29 -2.18 -5.46 10.57
CA LEU A 29 -3.20 -5.66 11.60
C LEU A 29 -2.64 -5.34 13.00
N GLY A 30 -1.43 -5.80 13.30
CA GLY A 30 -0.74 -5.53 14.58
C GLY A 30 -0.51 -4.05 14.84
N LEU A 31 -0.25 -3.24 13.81
CA LEU A 31 -0.05 -1.80 13.94
C LEU A 31 -1.27 -1.04 14.45
N THR A 32 -2.46 -1.61 14.28
CA THR A 32 -3.70 -0.99 14.77
C THR A 32 -3.78 -0.99 16.30
N ALA A 33 -3.04 -1.87 16.97
CA ALA A 33 -3.10 -2.10 18.42
C ALA A 33 -4.54 -2.28 18.97
N VAL A 34 -5.41 -2.87 18.12
CA VAL A 34 -6.80 -3.24 18.46
C VAL A 34 -6.93 -4.75 18.29
N ALA A 35 -7.48 -5.43 19.28
CA ALA A 35 -7.60 -6.89 19.25
C ALA A 35 -8.46 -7.38 18.06
N ARG A 36 -9.45 -6.60 17.66
CA ARG A 36 -10.32 -6.88 16.50
C ARG A 36 -10.58 -5.59 15.73
N PRO A 37 -9.63 -5.17 14.86
CA PRO A 37 -9.71 -3.88 14.19
C PRO A 37 -10.79 -3.86 13.10
N ARG A 38 -11.35 -2.68 12.87
CA ARG A 38 -12.20 -2.39 11.70
C ARG A 38 -11.29 -2.18 10.50
N VAL A 39 -11.44 -3.04 9.50
CA VAL A 39 -10.59 -3.05 8.30
C VAL A 39 -11.45 -2.78 7.07
N CYS A 40 -11.16 -1.71 6.36
CA CYS A 40 -11.83 -1.40 5.10
C CYS A 40 -10.91 -1.67 3.91
N PHE A 41 -11.38 -2.46 2.95
CA PHE A 41 -10.71 -2.70 1.69
C PHE A 41 -11.22 -1.75 0.60
N LEU A 42 -10.29 -1.15 -0.14
CA LEU A 42 -10.58 -0.31 -1.31
C LEU A 42 -10.08 -1.03 -2.58
N PRO A 43 -10.97 -1.73 -3.31
CA PRO A 43 -10.63 -2.46 -4.53
C PRO A 43 -10.60 -1.57 -5.78
N THR A 44 -10.64 -0.24 -5.63
CA THR A 44 -10.82 0.74 -6.72
C THR A 44 -9.84 0.55 -7.87
N ALA A 45 -8.56 0.25 -7.59
CA ALA A 45 -7.53 0.06 -8.62
C ALA A 45 -7.84 -1.11 -9.58
N SER A 46 -8.61 -2.10 -9.13
CA SER A 46 -9.05 -3.26 -9.92
C SER A 46 -10.44 -3.08 -10.56
N GLY A 47 -11.04 -1.89 -10.46
CA GLY A 47 -12.42 -1.65 -10.89
C GLY A 47 -13.45 -2.37 -10.03
N ASP A 48 -13.21 -2.49 -8.73
CA ASP A 48 -14.04 -3.18 -7.76
C ASP A 48 -14.30 -4.66 -8.12
N ALA A 49 -13.25 -5.35 -8.60
CA ALA A 49 -13.35 -6.73 -9.07
C ALA A 49 -13.85 -7.69 -7.98
N ASP A 50 -14.97 -8.38 -8.23
CA ASP A 50 -15.64 -9.26 -7.26
C ASP A 50 -14.71 -10.35 -6.70
N HIS A 51 -13.90 -10.96 -7.57
CA HIS A 51 -12.96 -12.00 -7.17
C HIS A 51 -11.90 -11.47 -6.18
N TYR A 52 -11.52 -10.20 -6.30
CA TYR A 52 -10.55 -9.57 -5.39
C TYR A 52 -11.18 -9.25 -4.04
N ILE A 53 -12.44 -8.79 -4.04
CA ILE A 53 -13.22 -8.59 -2.81
C ILE A 53 -13.39 -9.92 -2.07
N VAL A 54 -13.73 -11.01 -2.78
CA VAL A 54 -13.84 -12.35 -2.17
C VAL A 54 -12.51 -12.82 -1.56
N ARG A 55 -11.38 -12.58 -2.25
CA ARG A 55 -10.04 -12.91 -1.71
C ARG A 55 -9.73 -12.12 -0.44
N PHE A 56 -10.10 -10.84 -0.40
CA PHE A 56 -9.95 -10.03 0.80
C PHE A 56 -10.71 -10.62 1.99
N TYR A 57 -12.00 -10.94 1.85
CA TYR A 57 -12.78 -11.51 2.95
C TYR A 57 -12.28 -12.89 3.41
N ARG A 58 -11.64 -13.66 2.53
CA ARG A 58 -10.97 -14.90 2.91
C ARG A 58 -9.71 -14.68 3.72
N ALA A 59 -8.94 -13.64 3.39
CA ALA A 59 -7.71 -13.29 4.10
C ALA A 59 -7.97 -12.58 5.43
N PHE A 60 -9.04 -11.78 5.50
CA PHE A 60 -9.45 -10.98 6.65
C PHE A 60 -10.83 -11.46 7.18
N PRO A 61 -10.91 -12.68 7.76
CA PRO A 61 -12.18 -13.21 8.25
C PRO A 61 -12.65 -12.48 9.51
N SER A 62 -13.96 -12.56 9.78
CA SER A 62 -14.58 -11.92 10.97
C SER A 62 -14.07 -12.43 12.31
N SER A 63 -13.36 -13.56 12.32
CA SER A 63 -12.66 -14.07 13.51
C SER A 63 -11.40 -13.27 13.87
N VAL A 64 -10.82 -12.52 12.92
CA VAL A 64 -9.57 -11.76 13.08
C VAL A 64 -9.82 -10.26 13.18
N CYS A 65 -10.77 -9.73 12.38
CA CYS A 65 -11.06 -8.30 12.31
C CYS A 65 -12.55 -8.06 12.03
N GLU A 66 -12.95 -6.81 11.87
CA GLU A 66 -14.27 -6.42 11.34
C GLU A 66 -14.07 -5.95 9.89
N PRO A 67 -14.13 -6.89 8.90
CA PRO A 67 -13.84 -6.57 7.52
C PRO A 67 -15.01 -5.88 6.84
N SER A 68 -14.70 -4.90 6.02
CA SER A 68 -15.62 -4.21 5.12
C SER A 68 -14.91 -3.85 3.82
N HIS A 69 -15.66 -3.43 2.80
CA HIS A 69 -15.08 -2.86 1.59
C HIS A 69 -15.95 -1.71 1.08
N VAL A 70 -15.36 -0.81 0.30
CA VAL A 70 -16.07 0.26 -0.39
C VAL A 70 -15.90 0.07 -1.89
N SER A 71 -17.01 -0.16 -2.61
CA SER A 71 -17.09 -0.13 -4.06
C SER A 71 -17.50 1.25 -4.55
N LEU A 72 -16.77 1.80 -5.52
CA LEU A 72 -17.02 3.11 -6.09
C LEU A 72 -17.56 3.07 -7.52
N PHE A 73 -17.32 1.96 -8.24
CA PHE A 73 -17.83 1.74 -9.59
C PHE A 73 -19.26 1.17 -9.60
N ARG A 74 -19.65 0.46 -8.56
CA ARG A 74 -20.97 -0.15 -8.43
C ARG A 74 -21.63 0.35 -7.14
N ARG A 75 -22.71 1.11 -7.30
CA ARG A 75 -23.57 1.56 -6.20
C ARG A 75 -24.91 0.82 -6.20
N ASP A 76 -24.89 -0.49 -6.44
CA ASP A 76 -26.09 -1.28 -6.35
C ASP A 76 -26.44 -1.49 -4.87
N LYS A 77 -27.72 -1.71 -4.61
CA LYS A 77 -28.31 -1.94 -3.27
C LYS A 77 -27.77 -3.19 -2.54
N GLY A 78 -26.61 -3.69 -2.89
CA GLY A 78 -25.94 -4.84 -2.30
C GLY A 78 -24.47 -4.60 -1.98
N SER A 79 -23.94 -3.40 -2.20
CA SER A 79 -22.51 -3.07 -1.95
C SER A 79 -22.15 -2.88 -0.46
N GLY A 80 -22.96 -3.39 0.46
CA GLY A 80 -22.60 -3.56 1.87
C GLY A 80 -22.52 -2.28 2.71
N ILE A 81 -22.59 -1.08 2.12
CA ILE A 81 -22.50 0.17 2.84
C ILE A 81 -23.57 1.13 2.33
N ASP A 82 -24.71 1.11 3.01
CA ASP A 82 -25.81 2.08 2.87
C ASP A 82 -25.48 3.36 3.65
N CYS A 83 -24.19 3.73 3.79
CA CYS A 83 -23.74 4.81 4.64
C CYS A 83 -22.88 5.83 3.86
N ASP A 84 -22.69 6.98 4.49
CA ASP A 84 -21.71 7.97 4.10
C ASP A 84 -20.31 7.33 4.06
N VAL A 85 -19.76 7.18 2.85
CA VAL A 85 -18.42 6.57 2.61
C VAL A 85 -17.34 7.31 3.41
N ALA A 86 -17.45 8.64 3.53
CA ALA A 86 -16.49 9.43 4.30
C ALA A 86 -16.56 9.08 5.80
N ALA A 87 -17.76 9.01 6.36
CA ALA A 87 -17.94 8.62 7.75
C ALA A 87 -17.46 7.19 7.99
N HIS A 88 -17.73 6.26 7.06
CA HIS A 88 -17.27 4.88 7.15
C HIS A 88 -15.73 4.79 7.18
N LEU A 89 -15.04 5.44 6.25
CA LEU A 89 -13.58 5.44 6.18
C LEU A 89 -12.92 6.09 7.40
N LEU A 90 -13.50 7.18 7.89
CA LEU A 90 -13.02 7.87 9.10
C LEU A 90 -13.21 7.06 10.40
N ALA A 91 -14.05 6.04 10.36
CA ALA A 91 -14.31 5.15 11.49
C ALA A 91 -13.40 3.90 11.49
N GLN A 92 -12.56 3.69 10.49
CA GLN A 92 -11.71 2.51 10.36
C GLN A 92 -10.44 2.60 11.22
N ASP A 93 -9.92 1.44 11.63
CA ASP A 93 -8.62 1.30 12.28
C ASP A 93 -7.51 1.05 11.23
N LEU A 94 -7.88 0.39 10.11
CA LEU A 94 -7.01 0.09 8.97
C LEU A 94 -7.76 0.29 7.65
N THR A 95 -7.14 0.97 6.69
CA THR A 95 -7.60 1.01 5.29
C THR A 95 -6.57 0.31 4.40
N TYR A 96 -7.00 -0.76 3.74
CA TYR A 96 -6.17 -1.57 2.83
C TYR A 96 -6.54 -1.28 1.38
N VAL A 97 -5.57 -0.88 0.56
CA VAL A 97 -5.78 -0.53 -0.85
C VAL A 97 -5.23 -1.62 -1.76
N GLY A 98 -6.05 -2.11 -2.66
CA GLY A 98 -5.69 -3.15 -3.61
C GLY A 98 -4.82 -2.67 -4.77
N GLY A 99 -4.20 -3.63 -5.47
CA GLY A 99 -3.44 -3.40 -6.69
C GLY A 99 -4.31 -3.27 -7.94
N GLY A 100 -3.70 -2.83 -9.04
CA GLY A 100 -4.32 -2.61 -10.34
C GLY A 100 -3.84 -1.31 -11.00
N SER A 101 -4.74 -0.55 -11.61
CA SER A 101 -4.44 0.74 -12.22
C SER A 101 -4.44 1.87 -11.19
N VAL A 102 -3.27 2.41 -10.87
CA VAL A 102 -3.15 3.57 -9.98
C VAL A 102 -3.76 4.82 -10.61
N VAL A 103 -3.70 4.97 -11.91
CA VAL A 103 -4.29 6.11 -12.64
C VAL A 103 -5.81 6.11 -12.50
N SER A 104 -6.45 4.95 -12.71
CA SER A 104 -7.90 4.80 -12.51
C SER A 104 -8.30 5.03 -11.06
N LEU A 105 -7.54 4.48 -10.12
CA LEU A 105 -7.75 4.66 -8.68
C LEU A 105 -7.75 6.14 -8.30
N LEU A 106 -6.71 6.88 -8.66
CA LEU A 106 -6.57 8.31 -8.33
C LEU A 106 -7.65 9.17 -8.99
N GLY A 107 -7.98 8.88 -10.26
CA GLY A 107 -9.06 9.57 -10.97
C GLY A 107 -10.42 9.41 -10.29
N VAL A 108 -10.76 8.18 -9.91
CA VAL A 108 -12.02 7.88 -9.19
C VAL A 108 -12.02 8.51 -7.80
N TRP A 109 -10.93 8.40 -7.04
CA TRP A 109 -10.87 8.97 -5.70
C TRP A 109 -11.01 10.49 -5.71
N ARG A 110 -10.32 11.18 -6.61
CA ARG A 110 -10.47 12.65 -6.77
C ARG A 110 -11.89 13.04 -7.16
N ALA A 111 -12.53 12.28 -8.05
CA ALA A 111 -13.93 12.54 -8.43
C ALA A 111 -14.93 12.35 -7.27
N HIS A 112 -14.59 11.54 -6.28
CA HIS A 112 -15.42 11.28 -5.09
C HIS A 112 -14.94 12.01 -3.82
N GLY A 113 -13.87 12.81 -3.88
CA GLY A 113 -13.30 13.53 -2.73
C GLY A 113 -12.70 12.60 -1.67
N LEU A 114 -12.29 11.37 -2.06
CA LEU A 114 -11.72 10.40 -1.12
C LEU A 114 -10.28 10.74 -0.73
N ASP A 115 -9.56 11.46 -1.54
CA ASP A 115 -8.22 11.99 -1.26
C ASP A 115 -8.19 12.76 0.06
N ASP A 116 -9.11 13.70 0.27
CA ASP A 116 -9.24 14.46 1.52
C ASP A 116 -9.71 13.59 2.69
N VAL A 117 -10.61 12.64 2.44
CA VAL A 117 -11.11 11.71 3.47
C VAL A 117 -9.98 10.83 3.99
N LEU A 118 -9.17 10.23 3.09
CA LEU A 118 -8.05 9.37 3.44
C LEU A 118 -6.94 10.14 4.15
N ARG A 119 -6.65 11.38 3.72
CA ARG A 119 -5.72 12.27 4.43
C ARG A 119 -6.18 12.51 5.88
N ARG A 120 -7.46 12.82 6.08
CA ARG A 120 -8.04 13.02 7.43
C ARG A 120 -8.03 11.74 8.26
N ALA A 121 -8.33 10.59 7.66
CA ALA A 121 -8.27 9.29 8.33
C ALA A 121 -6.84 9.01 8.83
N TRP A 122 -5.84 9.17 7.95
CA TRP A 122 -4.43 9.02 8.28
C TRP A 122 -4.00 9.93 9.44
N GLN A 123 -4.32 11.23 9.36
CA GLN A 123 -4.01 12.21 10.41
C GLN A 123 -4.65 11.87 11.77
N ARG A 124 -5.77 11.15 11.77
CA ARG A 124 -6.45 10.67 12.99
C ARG A 124 -5.89 9.36 13.54
N GLY A 125 -4.94 8.75 12.82
CA GLY A 125 -4.26 7.53 13.24
C GLY A 125 -4.84 6.23 12.67
N THR A 126 -5.72 6.31 11.64
CA THR A 126 -6.03 5.15 10.81
C THR A 126 -4.74 4.70 10.11
N VAL A 127 -4.38 3.42 10.22
CA VAL A 127 -3.27 2.85 9.47
C VAL A 127 -3.68 2.75 8.00
N LEU A 128 -2.90 3.32 7.09
CA LEU A 128 -3.09 3.14 5.67
C LEU A 128 -2.08 2.11 5.16
N CYS A 129 -2.53 1.17 4.33
CA CYS A 129 -1.62 0.26 3.66
C CYS A 129 -2.10 -0.08 2.27
N GLY A 130 -1.25 -0.70 1.47
CA GLY A 130 -1.63 -1.20 0.17
C GLY A 130 -0.46 -1.73 -0.62
N LEU A 131 -0.78 -2.49 -1.66
CA LEU A 131 0.19 -3.13 -2.54
C LEU A 131 0.09 -2.57 -3.97
N SER A 132 1.22 -2.53 -4.67
CA SER A 132 1.27 -2.09 -6.08
C SER A 132 0.60 -0.70 -6.24
N ALA A 133 -0.46 -0.57 -7.02
CA ALA A 133 -1.22 0.69 -7.15
C ALA A 133 -1.61 1.29 -5.79
N GLY A 134 -2.00 0.45 -4.82
CA GLY A 134 -2.34 0.86 -3.46
C GLY A 134 -1.14 1.26 -2.61
N SER A 135 0.08 0.95 -3.04
CA SER A 135 1.32 1.48 -2.48
C SER A 135 1.65 2.83 -3.11
N LEU A 136 1.65 2.89 -4.45
CA LEU A 136 2.03 4.07 -5.24
C LEU A 136 1.19 5.31 -4.92
N CYS A 137 -0.10 5.12 -4.63
CA CYS A 137 -1.05 6.22 -4.46
C CYS A 137 -0.73 7.16 -3.28
N TRP A 138 0.02 6.74 -2.28
CA TRP A 138 0.33 7.54 -1.09
C TRP A 138 1.43 8.58 -1.31
N PHE A 139 2.30 8.34 -2.27
CA PHE A 139 3.48 9.15 -2.52
C PHE A 139 3.17 10.42 -3.32
N GLN A 140 4.12 11.35 -3.32
CA GLN A 140 4.03 12.54 -4.17
C GLN A 140 4.11 12.14 -5.64
N GLU A 141 5.03 11.22 -5.98
CA GLU A 141 5.26 10.76 -7.34
C GLU A 141 5.49 9.23 -7.35
N ALA A 142 5.21 8.61 -8.48
CA ALA A 142 5.49 7.19 -8.66
C ALA A 142 5.71 6.84 -10.14
N ILE A 143 6.33 5.68 -10.37
CA ILE A 143 6.40 5.04 -11.70
C ILE A 143 5.40 3.88 -11.75
N THR A 144 4.58 3.86 -12.78
CA THR A 144 3.67 2.74 -13.09
C THR A 144 3.84 2.30 -14.53
N ALA A 145 3.68 1.00 -14.82
CA ALA A 145 3.63 0.48 -16.18
C ALA A 145 2.38 -0.40 -16.42
N PHE A 146 1.35 -0.24 -15.59
CA PHE A 146 0.13 -1.04 -15.68
C PHE A 146 -0.54 -0.96 -17.08
N HIS A 147 -0.37 0.13 -17.79
CA HIS A 147 -0.91 0.33 -19.13
C HIS A 147 0.11 0.12 -20.27
N GLY A 148 1.22 -0.55 -19.99
CA GLY A 148 2.28 -0.87 -20.97
C GLY A 148 3.59 -0.17 -20.66
N SER A 149 3.84 1.01 -21.22
CA SER A 149 5.09 1.76 -20.97
C SER A 149 5.13 2.39 -19.58
N ALA A 150 6.33 2.50 -19.01
CA ALA A 150 6.54 3.21 -17.76
C ALA A 150 6.05 4.67 -17.87
N THR A 151 5.30 5.07 -16.88
CA THR A 151 4.71 6.42 -16.82
C THR A 151 4.88 6.99 -15.43
N ARG A 152 5.39 8.22 -15.34
CA ARG A 152 5.42 9.00 -14.10
C ARG A 152 4.01 9.51 -13.78
N ILE A 153 3.61 9.37 -12.53
CA ILE A 153 2.31 9.85 -12.05
C ILE A 153 2.48 10.64 -10.74
N GLU A 154 1.52 11.53 -10.49
CA GLU A 154 1.38 12.21 -9.21
C GLU A 154 0.35 11.47 -8.35
N GLY A 155 0.77 11.04 -7.15
CA GLY A 155 -0.11 10.41 -6.17
C GLY A 155 -0.87 11.40 -5.29
N LEU A 156 -1.18 11.01 -4.05
CA LEU A 156 -1.88 11.86 -3.07
C LEU A 156 -0.95 12.79 -2.28
N GLY A 157 0.36 12.60 -2.37
CA GLY A 157 1.35 13.42 -1.68
C GLY A 157 1.21 13.37 -0.14
N LEU A 158 0.80 12.24 0.43
CA LEU A 158 0.87 12.02 1.87
C LEU A 158 2.31 11.80 2.31
N LEU A 159 3.10 11.17 1.44
CA LEU A 159 4.52 10.95 1.58
C LEU A 159 5.26 11.83 0.55
N PRO A 160 6.18 12.73 0.96
CA PRO A 160 6.87 13.67 0.07
C PRO A 160 8.04 13.01 -0.68
N TRP A 161 7.85 11.77 -1.08
CA TRP A 161 8.83 10.92 -1.76
C TRP A 161 8.25 10.36 -3.05
N SER A 162 9.09 9.80 -3.90
CA SER A 162 8.65 8.96 -4.99
C SER A 162 8.66 7.46 -4.62
N ASN A 163 7.92 6.63 -5.37
CA ASN A 163 7.87 5.20 -5.14
C ASN A 163 7.88 4.40 -6.45
N CYS A 164 8.55 3.25 -6.38
CA CYS A 164 8.55 2.23 -7.40
C CYS A 164 8.37 0.85 -6.75
N VAL A 165 7.38 0.10 -7.21
CA VAL A 165 7.02 -1.24 -6.73
C VAL A 165 7.44 -2.32 -7.72
N HIS A 166 7.42 -3.60 -7.30
CA HIS A 166 7.88 -4.73 -8.11
C HIS A 166 9.30 -4.53 -8.62
N TYR A 167 10.16 -3.99 -7.74
CA TYR A 167 11.47 -3.46 -8.11
C TYR A 167 12.42 -4.54 -8.59
N ASP A 168 12.30 -5.76 -8.03
CA ASP A 168 13.04 -6.97 -8.42
C ASP A 168 12.27 -7.83 -9.44
N GLY A 169 10.93 -7.74 -9.46
CA GLY A 169 10.07 -8.70 -10.14
C GLY A 169 9.75 -8.35 -11.60
N GLU A 170 9.73 -7.07 -11.98
CA GLU A 170 9.39 -6.65 -13.34
C GLU A 170 10.62 -6.22 -14.13
N PRO A 171 10.86 -6.85 -15.31
CA PRO A 171 11.98 -6.49 -16.18
C PRO A 171 11.95 -5.00 -16.55
N GLY A 172 13.10 -4.31 -16.43
CA GLY A 172 13.23 -2.89 -16.77
C GLY A 172 12.75 -1.91 -15.70
N ARG A 173 11.93 -2.33 -14.74
CA ARG A 173 11.32 -1.46 -13.73
C ARG A 173 12.36 -0.61 -12.97
N ARG A 174 13.42 -1.25 -12.52
CA ARG A 174 14.51 -0.59 -11.80
C ARG A 174 15.21 0.47 -12.66
N ALA A 175 15.54 0.15 -13.90
CA ALA A 175 16.18 1.09 -14.83
C ALA A 175 15.26 2.29 -15.16
N GLU A 176 13.97 2.05 -15.36
CA GLU A 176 12.97 3.10 -15.61
C GLU A 176 12.85 4.06 -14.43
N TYR A 177 12.89 3.54 -13.20
CA TYR A 177 12.81 4.39 -12.01
C TYR A 177 14.09 5.22 -11.80
N LEU A 178 15.27 4.61 -12.00
CA LEU A 178 16.54 5.34 -11.95
C LEU A 178 16.56 6.47 -12.98
N ALA A 179 16.20 6.20 -14.23
CA ALA A 179 16.09 7.22 -15.27
C ALA A 179 15.10 8.33 -14.90
N GLY A 180 13.94 7.99 -14.31
CA GLY A 180 12.98 8.98 -13.84
C GLY A 180 13.55 9.91 -12.76
N VAL A 181 14.35 9.37 -11.83
CA VAL A 181 15.01 10.17 -10.78
C VAL A 181 16.12 11.05 -11.36
N GLU A 182 16.87 10.56 -12.37
CA GLU A 182 17.84 11.38 -13.12
C GLU A 182 17.16 12.54 -13.85
N ASP A 183 15.95 12.29 -14.41
CA ASP A 183 15.12 13.28 -15.10
C ASP A 183 14.34 14.22 -14.14
N GLY A 184 14.75 14.28 -12.87
CA GLY A 184 14.20 15.24 -11.89
C GLY A 184 12.93 14.78 -11.17
N MET A 185 12.63 13.49 -11.15
CA MET A 185 11.63 12.94 -10.24
C MET A 185 12.12 13.07 -8.78
N THR A 186 11.20 13.32 -7.87
CA THR A 186 11.50 13.40 -6.43
C THR A 186 12.28 12.17 -5.96
N PRO A 187 13.36 12.33 -5.16
CA PRO A 187 14.01 11.19 -4.52
C PRO A 187 13.02 10.30 -3.76
N GLY A 188 13.26 8.99 -3.71
CA GLY A 188 12.28 8.12 -3.09
C GLY A 188 12.76 6.70 -2.82
N TYR A 189 11.88 5.73 -3.05
CA TYR A 189 12.11 4.36 -2.65
C TYR A 189 11.67 3.36 -3.72
N GLY A 190 12.54 2.38 -3.99
CA GLY A 190 12.16 1.14 -4.68
C GLY A 190 11.86 0.05 -3.65
N ALA A 191 10.87 -0.80 -3.89
CA ALA A 191 10.56 -1.91 -3.01
C ALA A 191 10.34 -3.19 -3.81
N ASP A 192 11.04 -4.26 -3.41
CA ASP A 192 10.92 -5.59 -3.98
C ASP A 192 9.56 -6.24 -3.64
N ASP A 193 9.17 -7.25 -4.41
CA ASP A 193 8.04 -8.09 -4.04
C ASP A 193 8.30 -8.76 -2.68
N GLY A 194 7.31 -8.71 -1.79
CA GLY A 194 7.43 -9.21 -0.43
C GLY A 194 8.12 -8.26 0.54
N ALA A 195 8.62 -7.09 0.09
CA ALA A 195 9.08 -6.02 0.96
C ALA A 195 8.00 -4.95 1.16
N ALA A 196 8.02 -4.29 2.31
CA ALA A 196 7.12 -3.18 2.64
C ALA A 196 7.85 -2.06 3.39
N LEU A 197 7.59 -0.83 2.95
CA LEU A 197 8.09 0.40 3.54
C LEU A 197 7.10 0.87 4.60
N HIS A 198 7.49 0.91 5.87
CA HIS A 198 6.67 1.42 6.96
C HIS A 198 7.09 2.84 7.32
N PHE A 199 6.19 3.78 7.10
CA PHE A 199 6.35 5.19 7.44
C PHE A 199 5.56 5.53 8.71
N VAL A 200 6.15 6.36 9.57
CA VAL A 200 5.51 6.99 10.73
C VAL A 200 5.55 8.51 10.53
N GLY A 201 4.39 9.12 10.33
CA GLY A 201 4.34 10.42 9.68
C GLY A 201 4.84 10.29 8.24
N SER A 202 5.73 11.17 7.82
CA SER A 202 6.36 11.14 6.48
C SER A 202 7.75 10.48 6.46
N GLU A 203 8.24 10.00 7.61
CA GLU A 203 9.58 9.43 7.74
C GLU A 203 9.54 7.90 7.66
N LEU A 204 10.48 7.30 6.92
CA LEU A 204 10.65 5.85 6.89
C LEU A 204 11.15 5.37 8.26
N ASP A 205 10.31 4.61 8.98
CA ASP A 205 10.67 4.02 10.27
C ASP A 205 11.47 2.73 10.08
N ARG A 206 10.98 1.86 9.21
CA ARG A 206 11.65 0.57 8.88
C ARG A 206 11.17 -0.01 7.58
N VAL A 207 11.92 -1.02 7.09
CA VAL A 207 11.49 -1.92 6.04
C VAL A 207 11.24 -3.30 6.66
N VAL A 208 10.15 -3.94 6.29
CA VAL A 208 9.83 -5.32 6.69
C VAL A 208 9.66 -6.20 5.45
N SER A 209 9.86 -7.51 5.59
CA SER A 209 9.64 -8.43 4.47
C SER A 209 8.92 -9.70 4.89
N SER A 210 8.10 -10.25 3.98
CA SER A 210 7.41 -11.54 4.13
C SER A 210 8.26 -12.72 3.67
N ARG A 211 9.40 -12.47 3.04
CA ARG A 211 10.31 -13.51 2.52
C ARG A 211 11.77 -13.10 2.68
N PRO A 212 12.68 -14.07 2.87
CA PRO A 212 14.11 -13.81 2.93
C PRO A 212 14.62 -13.15 1.65
N GLY A 213 15.52 -12.17 1.80
CA GLY A 213 16.21 -11.54 0.67
C GLY A 213 15.46 -10.41 -0.03
N ALA A 214 14.17 -10.20 0.24
CA ALA A 214 13.45 -9.03 -0.27
C ALA A 214 13.96 -7.76 0.42
N LEU A 215 14.25 -6.71 -0.38
CA LEU A 215 14.87 -5.46 0.05
C LEU A 215 14.01 -4.27 -0.34
N ALA A 216 14.35 -3.12 0.20
CA ALA A 216 13.99 -1.84 -0.38
C ALA A 216 15.25 -1.06 -0.69
N TYR A 217 15.09 0.02 -1.46
CA TYR A 217 16.21 0.84 -1.93
C TYR A 217 15.84 2.30 -1.75
N ARG A 218 16.75 3.08 -1.18
CA ARG A 218 16.72 4.54 -1.29
C ARG A 218 17.26 4.93 -2.65
N VAL A 219 16.52 5.74 -3.40
CA VAL A 219 16.94 6.21 -4.73
C VAL A 219 16.96 7.73 -4.74
N GLU A 220 18.07 8.32 -5.14
CA GLU A 220 18.28 9.77 -5.22
C GLU A 220 19.28 10.13 -6.31
N ALA A 221 19.17 11.32 -6.87
CA ALA A 221 20.16 11.85 -7.81
C ALA A 221 21.30 12.54 -7.05
N VAL A 222 22.55 12.10 -7.31
CA VAL A 222 23.76 12.71 -6.80
C VAL A 222 24.60 13.12 -8.01
N ASP A 223 24.88 14.41 -8.13
CA ASP A 223 25.61 14.99 -9.26
C ASP A 223 24.95 14.63 -10.63
N GLY A 224 23.61 14.60 -10.66
CA GLY A 224 22.83 14.31 -11.87
C GLY A 224 22.77 12.83 -12.26
N VAL A 225 23.30 11.93 -11.43
CA VAL A 225 23.25 10.48 -11.63
C VAL A 225 22.42 9.82 -10.54
N ALA A 226 21.45 9.00 -10.90
CA ALA A 226 20.67 8.25 -9.93
C ALA A 226 21.53 7.19 -9.23
N ARG A 227 21.47 7.20 -7.92
CA ARG A 227 22.10 6.20 -7.07
C ARG A 227 21.06 5.52 -6.21
N GLU A 228 21.23 4.23 -6.06
CA GLU A 228 20.41 3.44 -5.15
C GLU A 228 21.25 2.88 -4.01
N THR A 229 20.70 2.95 -2.82
CA THR A 229 21.28 2.39 -1.61
C THR A 229 20.33 1.35 -1.04
N PRO A 230 20.73 0.07 -0.92
CA PRO A 230 19.86 -0.96 -0.37
C PRO A 230 19.57 -0.71 1.11
N ILE A 231 18.31 -0.94 1.48
CA ILE A 231 17.82 -0.89 2.86
C ILE A 231 17.45 -2.31 3.26
N GLN A 232 18.11 -2.82 4.28
CA GLN A 232 17.82 -4.15 4.82
C GLN A 232 16.42 -4.21 5.43
N ALA A 233 15.67 -5.23 5.07
CA ALA A 233 14.36 -5.49 5.64
C ALA A 233 14.47 -6.40 6.89
N VAL A 234 13.67 -6.12 7.90
CA VAL A 234 13.40 -7.06 8.99
C VAL A 234 12.50 -8.16 8.44
N CYS A 235 13.05 -9.36 8.28
CA CYS A 235 12.27 -10.51 7.81
C CYS A 235 11.27 -10.91 8.91
N LEU A 236 9.99 -10.78 8.60
CA LEU A 236 8.90 -11.20 9.49
C LEU A 236 8.91 -12.73 9.60
N ARG A 237 8.50 -13.24 10.77
CA ARG A 237 8.40 -14.69 11.04
C ARG A 237 7.04 -15.00 11.59
N ASP A 238 6.50 -16.15 11.23
CA ASP A 238 5.31 -16.66 11.87
C ASP A 238 5.67 -17.03 13.33
N GLU A 239 4.88 -16.54 14.29
CA GLU A 239 5.10 -16.92 15.71
C GLU A 239 5.00 -18.44 15.91
N ARG A 240 4.28 -19.15 15.04
CA ARG A 240 4.17 -20.60 15.04
C ARG A 240 5.49 -21.30 14.71
N ASP A 241 6.38 -20.68 13.95
CA ASP A 241 7.71 -21.22 13.62
C ASP A 241 8.68 -21.11 14.80
N LEU A 242 8.41 -20.20 15.77
CA LEU A 242 9.22 -20.04 16.99
C LEU A 242 8.91 -21.09 18.06
N VAL A 243 7.79 -21.80 17.97
CA VAL A 243 7.37 -22.85 18.92
C VAL A 243 7.85 -24.24 18.47
N ALA A 244 8.29 -24.39 17.22
CA ALA A 244 8.72 -25.66 16.61
C ALA A 244 10.26 -25.84 16.58
N ALA A 245 11.03 -24.91 17.10
CA ALA A 245 12.50 -24.95 17.19
C ALA A 245 12.96 -25.09 18.66
#